data_7f2ea73edc0eda642d9a2d2df9153237
#
_entry.id   7f2ea73edc0eda642d9a2d2df9153237
#
_cell.length_a   1.000
_cell.length_b   1.000
_cell.length_c   1.000
_cell.angle_alpha   90.00
_cell.angle_beta   90.00
_cell.angle_gamma   90.00
#
_symmetry.space_group_name_H-M   'P 1'
#
loop_
_entity.id
_entity.type
_entity.pdbx_description
1 polymer ?
#
loop_
_entity_poly.entity_id
_entity_poly.type
_entity_poly.pdbx_seq_one_letter_code
_entity_poly.pdbx_strand_id
1 'polypeptide(L)'
;MALHLLPKSMFEAIDLLPDASTPVTLFTRHSLRELVNGQGLAGYDLQLTEQGRELAYAWGEYLSQHSDRAIQHCISSPIQRCVDTAALMIEGADQTRKAVNTHRIEIVEQRLLVEPGSFVLDIQQASPYFRKQGALGFINSFVNNALPGMKHPITGVFDVLELLYHTHPTQQNGLSLAVSHDKIIAAILAVILGKNQIEQTDWPAMMEGLFVWFEGEDFVESQLKWIWRGELNILDVKQFLHR
;
A
#
# COMPACT_ATOMS: atom_id res chain seq x y z
N MET A 1 7.50 21.02 10.14
CA MET A 1 6.77 20.19 9.16
C MET A 1 7.17 18.72 9.36
N ALA A 2 6.20 17.81 9.42
CA ALA A 2 6.46 16.38 9.73
C ALA A 2 7.11 15.56 8.59
N LEU A 3 7.30 16.15 7.41
CA LEU A 3 7.85 15.47 6.21
C LEU A 3 9.25 14.84 6.41
N HIS A 4 10.05 15.31 7.36
CA HIS A 4 11.35 14.72 7.68
C HIS A 4 11.23 13.27 8.23
N LEU A 5 10.03 12.84 8.62
CA LEU A 5 9.74 11.48 9.09
C LEU A 5 9.41 10.52 7.94
N LEU A 6 9.14 11.05 6.74
CA LEU A 6 8.90 10.25 5.55
C LEU A 6 10.22 9.69 5.02
N PRO A 7 10.27 8.40 4.59
CA PRO A 7 11.46 7.87 3.93
C PRO A 7 11.86 8.69 2.71
N LYS A 8 13.17 8.96 2.57
CA LYS A 8 13.70 9.79 1.47
C LYS A 8 13.33 9.24 0.09
N SER A 9 13.28 7.91 -0.04
CA SER A 9 12.87 7.21 -1.26
C SER A 9 11.48 7.56 -1.76
N MET A 10 10.58 8.01 -0.88
CA MET A 10 9.23 8.45 -1.27
C MET A 10 9.26 9.77 -2.07
N PHE A 11 10.18 10.67 -1.75
CA PHE A 11 10.40 11.90 -2.54
C PHE A 11 11.08 11.58 -3.87
N GLU A 12 12.11 10.75 -3.84
CA GLU A 12 12.85 10.30 -5.03
C GLU A 12 11.96 9.55 -6.02
N ALA A 13 10.93 8.84 -5.52
CA ALA A 13 9.99 8.13 -6.37
C ALA A 13 9.13 9.05 -7.26
N ILE A 14 8.94 10.32 -6.87
CA ILE A 14 8.18 11.29 -7.68
C ILE A 14 8.87 11.57 -9.00
N ASP A 15 10.20 11.65 -8.99
CA ASP A 15 10.99 11.91 -10.21
C ASP A 15 11.00 10.71 -11.19
N LEU A 16 10.58 9.53 -10.71
CA LEU A 16 10.50 8.29 -11.48
C LEU A 16 9.08 7.98 -11.98
N LEU A 17 8.09 8.80 -11.63
CA LEU A 17 6.72 8.58 -12.07
C LEU A 17 6.62 8.62 -13.60
N PRO A 18 5.76 7.80 -14.22
CA PRO A 18 5.51 7.86 -15.65
C PRO A 18 4.87 9.18 -16.04
N ASP A 19 4.75 9.41 -17.34
CA ASP A 19 4.01 10.56 -17.88
C ASP A 19 2.64 10.70 -17.20
N ALA A 20 2.20 11.94 -17.03
CA ALA A 20 0.96 12.26 -16.32
C ALA A 20 -0.30 11.67 -17.00
N SER A 21 -0.23 11.27 -18.26
CA SER A 21 -1.30 10.54 -18.96
C SER A 21 -1.48 9.10 -18.45
N THR A 22 -0.45 8.53 -17.81
CA THR A 22 -0.51 7.17 -17.24
C THR A 22 -1.13 7.21 -15.85
N PRO A 23 -2.24 6.50 -15.61
CA PRO A 23 -2.83 6.38 -14.27
C PRO A 23 -1.87 5.68 -13.29
N VAL A 24 -1.79 6.18 -12.06
CA VAL A 24 -0.90 5.62 -11.03
C VAL A 24 -1.64 5.44 -9.74
N THR A 25 -1.34 4.39 -8.99
CA THR A 25 -1.81 4.16 -7.62
C THR A 25 -0.64 4.28 -6.65
N LEU A 26 -0.76 5.12 -5.62
CA LEU A 26 0.10 5.07 -4.45
C LEU A 26 -0.48 4.04 -3.47
N PHE A 27 0.18 2.89 -3.36
CA PHE A 27 -0.16 1.87 -2.38
C PHE A 27 0.79 1.97 -1.18
N THR A 28 0.27 2.47 -0.06
CA THR A 28 1.09 2.90 1.07
C THR A 28 0.65 2.31 2.41
N ARG A 29 1.58 2.19 3.34
CA ARG A 29 1.32 1.91 4.74
C ARG A 29 0.70 3.14 5.41
N HIS A 30 -0.22 2.91 6.37
CA HIS A 30 -0.76 3.98 7.22
C HIS A 30 0.34 4.76 7.95
N SER A 31 0.02 5.95 8.40
CA SER A 31 0.93 6.86 9.09
C SER A 31 1.29 6.42 10.51
N LEU A 32 2.12 7.22 11.19
CA LEU A 32 2.59 6.96 12.55
C LEU A 32 1.43 6.78 13.53
N ARG A 33 1.45 5.68 14.23
CA ARG A 33 0.46 5.32 15.24
C ARG A 33 1.09 5.19 16.62
N GLU A 34 0.25 5.12 17.64
CA GLU A 34 0.67 4.80 18.99
C GLU A 34 1.47 3.48 19.02
N LEU A 35 2.47 3.43 19.89
CA LEU A 35 3.28 2.23 20.10
C LEU A 35 2.54 1.26 21.00
N VAL A 36 2.64 -0.03 20.70
CA VAL A 36 2.18 -1.09 21.60
C VAL A 36 3.25 -1.33 22.64
N ASN A 37 2.92 -1.16 23.91
CA ASN A 37 3.77 -1.60 25.01
C ASN A 37 3.67 -3.13 25.11
N GLY A 38 4.65 -3.87 24.56
CA GLY A 38 4.73 -5.32 24.65
C GLY A 38 4.81 -6.04 23.28
N GLN A 39 5.02 -7.36 23.35
CA GLN A 39 5.05 -8.25 22.18
C GLN A 39 3.60 -8.64 21.81
N GLY A 40 2.94 -7.80 21.04
CA GLY A 40 1.56 -8.08 20.61
C GLY A 40 1.28 -7.60 19.19
N LEU A 41 0.20 -8.16 18.59
CA LEU A 41 -0.42 -7.56 17.41
C LEU A 41 -0.86 -6.14 17.75
N ALA A 42 -0.57 -5.21 16.86
CA ALA A 42 -1.17 -3.88 16.94
C ALA A 42 -2.71 -4.03 16.89
N GLY A 43 -3.38 -3.67 17.97
CA GLY A 43 -4.82 -3.69 18.03
C GLY A 43 -5.46 -2.84 16.94
N TYR A 44 -6.70 -3.12 16.59
CA TYR A 44 -7.46 -2.34 15.61
C TYR A 44 -7.83 -0.96 16.14
N ASP A 45 -7.80 -0.79 17.46
CA ASP A 45 -8.13 0.41 18.22
C ASP A 45 -7.01 1.45 18.28
N LEU A 46 -5.76 1.09 17.91
CA LEU A 46 -4.64 2.02 17.91
C LEU A 46 -4.82 3.11 16.84
N GLN A 47 -4.77 4.35 17.33
CA GLN A 47 -4.98 5.55 16.52
C GLN A 47 -3.66 6.13 16.00
N LEU A 48 -3.75 7.07 15.07
CA LEU A 48 -2.62 7.87 14.65
C LEU A 48 -2.17 8.80 15.80
N THR A 49 -0.85 8.97 15.92
CA THR A 49 -0.30 10.03 16.77
C THR A 49 -0.53 11.41 16.13
N GLU A 50 -0.36 12.48 16.89
CA GLU A 50 -0.43 13.85 16.33
C GLU A 50 0.59 14.03 15.18
N GLN A 51 1.83 13.58 15.39
CA GLN A 51 2.85 13.61 14.34
C GLN A 51 2.46 12.75 13.10
N GLY A 52 1.76 11.64 13.34
CA GLY A 52 1.25 10.80 12.23
C GLY A 52 0.17 11.51 11.43
N ARG A 53 -0.70 12.26 12.09
CA ARG A 53 -1.72 13.09 11.44
C ARG A 53 -1.09 14.19 10.61
N GLU A 54 -0.16 14.94 11.21
CA GLU A 54 0.60 15.99 10.51
C GLU A 54 1.38 15.44 9.30
N LEU A 55 2.00 14.27 9.45
CA LEU A 55 2.75 13.64 8.37
C LEU A 55 1.86 13.24 7.19
N ALA A 56 0.72 12.60 7.47
CA ALA A 56 -0.22 12.20 6.42
C ALA A 56 -0.74 13.42 5.64
N TYR A 57 -1.14 14.47 6.34
CA TYR A 57 -1.59 15.73 5.73
C TYR A 57 -0.48 16.35 4.87
N ALA A 58 0.71 16.54 5.44
CA ALA A 58 1.85 17.16 4.74
C ALA A 58 2.30 16.35 3.51
N TRP A 59 2.20 15.03 3.56
CA TRP A 59 2.52 14.18 2.42
C TRP A 59 1.50 14.32 1.29
N GLY A 60 0.22 14.40 1.61
CA GLY A 60 -0.84 14.68 0.62
C GLY A 60 -0.64 16.03 -0.07
N GLU A 61 -0.33 17.08 0.71
CA GLU A 61 0.00 18.41 0.19
C GLU A 61 1.22 18.37 -0.74
N TYR A 62 2.30 17.72 -0.30
CA TYR A 62 3.54 17.61 -1.07
C TYR A 62 3.32 16.88 -2.41
N LEU A 63 2.61 15.74 -2.40
CA LEU A 63 2.27 15.00 -3.61
C LEU A 63 1.52 15.87 -4.62
N SER A 64 0.51 16.61 -4.17
CA SER A 64 -0.27 17.49 -5.03
C SER A 64 0.56 18.62 -5.65
N GLN A 65 1.60 19.09 -4.94
CA GLN A 65 2.47 20.18 -5.41
C GLN A 65 3.57 19.70 -6.37
N HIS A 66 4.04 18.47 -6.25
CA HIS A 66 5.28 18.02 -6.90
C HIS A 66 5.10 16.86 -7.89
N SER A 67 3.94 16.20 -7.93
CA SER A 67 3.73 15.06 -8.84
C SER A 67 2.94 15.39 -10.10
N ASP A 68 2.46 16.62 -10.27
CA ASP A 68 1.51 17.02 -11.31
C ASP A 68 0.24 16.15 -11.37
N ARG A 69 -0.07 15.43 -10.28
CA ARG A 69 -1.16 14.46 -10.19
C ARG A 69 -2.19 14.86 -9.14
N ALA A 70 -3.42 14.41 -9.37
CA ALA A 70 -4.55 14.60 -8.46
C ALA A 70 -5.01 13.30 -7.87
N ILE A 71 -5.21 13.23 -6.55
CA ILE A 71 -5.96 12.13 -5.96
C ILE A 71 -7.39 12.19 -6.52
N GLN A 72 -7.84 11.10 -7.14
CA GLN A 72 -9.17 11.00 -7.76
C GLN A 72 -9.97 9.85 -7.15
N HIS A 73 -9.29 8.79 -6.72
CA HIS A 73 -9.88 7.62 -6.08
C HIS A 73 -9.14 7.29 -4.81
N CYS A 74 -9.86 6.76 -3.84
CA CYS A 74 -9.25 6.30 -2.60
C CYS A 74 -9.89 4.99 -2.12
N ILE A 75 -9.05 3.99 -1.90
CA ILE A 75 -9.41 2.78 -1.17
C ILE A 75 -8.57 2.66 0.09
N SER A 76 -9.12 2.09 1.14
CA SER A 76 -8.43 1.92 2.41
C SER A 76 -8.79 0.61 3.10
N SER A 77 -7.86 0.07 3.88
CA SER A 77 -8.23 -0.86 4.93
C SER A 77 -9.30 -0.22 5.83
N PRO A 78 -10.33 -0.98 6.29
CA PRO A 78 -11.38 -0.46 7.17
C PRO A 78 -10.88 -0.09 8.58
N ILE A 79 -9.61 -0.31 8.89
CA ILE A 79 -9.04 0.05 10.19
C ILE A 79 -8.86 1.56 10.28
N GLN A 80 -9.37 2.17 11.37
CA GLN A 80 -9.51 3.62 11.51
C GLN A 80 -8.23 4.40 11.18
N ARG A 81 -7.06 3.94 11.63
CA ARG A 81 -5.78 4.60 11.29
C ARG A 81 -5.45 4.65 9.80
N CYS A 82 -5.94 3.67 9.01
CA CYS A 82 -5.78 3.70 7.56
C CYS A 82 -6.74 4.69 6.92
N VAL A 83 -8.00 4.70 7.37
CA VAL A 83 -9.03 5.65 6.94
C VAL A 83 -8.61 7.08 7.28
N ASP A 84 -8.11 7.32 8.50
CA ASP A 84 -7.61 8.63 8.92
C ASP A 84 -6.38 9.07 8.10
N THR A 85 -5.46 8.15 7.81
CA THR A 85 -4.31 8.44 6.93
C THR A 85 -4.78 8.89 5.55
N ALA A 86 -5.72 8.15 4.96
CA ALA A 86 -6.29 8.47 3.66
C ALA A 86 -7.00 9.83 3.66
N ALA A 87 -7.85 10.07 4.66
CA ALA A 87 -8.59 11.32 4.80
C ALA A 87 -7.67 12.54 4.91
N LEU A 88 -6.63 12.45 5.73
CA LEU A 88 -5.64 13.52 5.92
C LEU A 88 -4.80 13.78 4.68
N MET A 89 -4.41 12.73 3.95
CA MET A 89 -3.71 12.89 2.67
C MET A 89 -4.58 13.58 1.62
N ILE A 90 -5.86 13.21 1.53
CA ILE A 90 -6.82 13.88 0.63
C ILE A 90 -6.99 15.34 1.04
N GLU A 91 -7.18 15.63 2.33
CA GLU A 91 -7.32 16.99 2.85
C GLU A 91 -6.10 17.85 2.52
N GLY A 92 -4.88 17.33 2.75
CA GLY A 92 -3.64 18.02 2.41
C GLY A 92 -3.51 18.30 0.91
N ALA A 93 -3.87 17.34 0.06
CA ALA A 93 -3.84 17.51 -1.38
C ALA A 93 -4.86 18.55 -1.88
N ASP A 94 -6.03 18.63 -1.27
CA ASP A 94 -7.08 19.57 -1.64
C ASP A 94 -6.73 21.04 -1.30
N GLN A 95 -5.93 21.28 -0.26
CA GLN A 95 -5.51 22.63 0.13
C GLN A 95 -4.70 23.36 -0.96
N THR A 96 -3.96 22.63 -1.77
CA THR A 96 -3.14 23.19 -2.84
C THR A 96 -3.92 23.48 -4.11
N ARG A 97 -5.06 22.82 -4.27
CA ARG A 97 -5.95 23.00 -5.40
C ARG A 97 -7.01 24.03 -5.05
N LYS A 98 -6.75 25.29 -5.40
CA LYS A 98 -7.79 26.32 -5.37
C LYS A 98 -9.00 25.86 -6.17
N ALA A 99 -9.93 25.26 -5.45
CA ALA A 99 -11.30 24.95 -5.75
C ALA A 99 -11.71 25.05 -7.24
N VAL A 100 -11.57 23.98 -8.00
CA VAL A 100 -12.30 23.83 -9.27
C VAL A 100 -13.21 22.58 -9.26
N ASN A 101 -13.02 21.64 -8.36
CA ASN A 101 -13.89 20.46 -8.28
C ASN A 101 -14.44 20.24 -6.89
N THR A 102 -15.73 20.39 -6.75
CA THR A 102 -16.53 20.16 -5.53
C THR A 102 -16.82 18.66 -5.28
N HIS A 103 -16.18 17.74 -5.98
CA HIS A 103 -16.41 16.32 -5.75
C HIS A 103 -15.52 15.85 -4.58
N ARG A 104 -16.20 15.56 -3.47
CA ARG A 104 -15.58 14.93 -2.31
C ARG A 104 -15.13 13.52 -2.72
N ILE A 105 -13.83 13.23 -2.56
CA ILE A 105 -13.29 11.89 -2.79
C ILE A 105 -13.82 10.98 -1.68
N GLU A 106 -14.54 9.93 -2.09
CA GLU A 106 -15.02 8.90 -1.17
C GLU A 106 -13.87 7.93 -0.85
N ILE A 107 -13.74 7.59 0.44
CA ILE A 107 -12.82 6.55 0.88
C ILE A 107 -13.58 5.24 0.92
N VAL A 108 -13.30 4.36 -0.05
CA VAL A 108 -13.95 3.06 -0.15
C VAL A 108 -13.17 2.02 0.66
N GLU A 109 -13.82 1.48 1.70
CA GLU A 109 -13.21 0.47 2.54
C GLU A 109 -13.09 -0.88 1.84
N GLN A 110 -11.89 -1.47 1.84
CA GLN A 110 -11.58 -2.73 1.18
C GLN A 110 -11.02 -3.76 2.17
N ARG A 111 -11.74 -4.86 2.32
CA ARG A 111 -11.33 -5.96 3.22
C ARG A 111 -10.05 -6.67 2.78
N LEU A 112 -9.72 -6.65 1.49
CA LEU A 112 -8.45 -7.18 0.99
C LEU A 112 -7.23 -6.40 1.51
N LEU A 113 -7.42 -5.16 1.96
CA LEU A 113 -6.35 -4.30 2.48
C LEU A 113 -6.17 -4.40 4.00
N VAL A 114 -6.98 -5.21 4.71
CA VAL A 114 -6.88 -5.39 6.17
C VAL A 114 -6.04 -6.61 6.52
N GLU A 115 -5.30 -6.54 7.61
CA GLU A 115 -4.63 -7.70 8.21
C GLU A 115 -5.60 -8.51 9.09
N PRO A 116 -5.59 -9.83 8.97
CA PRO A 116 -4.83 -10.72 8.06
C PRO A 116 -5.55 -11.03 6.74
N GLY A 117 -6.66 -10.35 6.45
CA GLY A 117 -7.73 -10.67 5.48
C GLY A 117 -7.32 -11.14 4.10
N SER A 118 -6.35 -10.46 3.42
CA SER A 118 -6.05 -10.75 2.01
C SER A 118 -5.53 -12.16 1.76
N PHE A 119 -4.75 -12.69 2.71
CA PHE A 119 -3.98 -13.92 2.51
C PHE A 119 -4.49 -15.11 3.33
N VAL A 120 -5.47 -14.90 4.23
CA VAL A 120 -5.95 -15.92 5.17
C VAL A 120 -7.25 -16.55 4.68
N LEU A 121 -7.28 -17.88 4.58
CA LEU A 121 -8.47 -18.70 4.32
C LEU A 121 -9.10 -19.17 5.64
N ASP A 122 -8.27 -19.57 6.60
CA ASP A 122 -8.70 -20.06 7.91
C ASP A 122 -7.80 -19.49 9.01
N ILE A 123 -8.35 -18.52 9.75
CA ILE A 123 -7.64 -17.84 10.84
C ILE A 123 -7.29 -18.76 12.00
N GLN A 124 -8.08 -19.81 12.25
CA GLN A 124 -7.83 -20.75 13.34
C GLN A 124 -6.58 -21.58 13.06
N GLN A 125 -6.35 -21.92 11.80
CA GLN A 125 -5.15 -22.62 11.38
C GLN A 125 -3.92 -21.70 11.30
N ALA A 126 -4.08 -20.47 10.81
CA ALA A 126 -2.95 -19.55 10.58
C ALA A 126 -2.46 -18.84 11.86
N SER A 127 -3.36 -18.46 12.79
CA SER A 127 -3.02 -17.62 13.94
C SER A 127 -1.99 -18.22 14.93
N PRO A 128 -1.91 -19.55 15.17
CA PRO A 128 -0.88 -20.12 16.03
C PRO A 128 0.54 -19.86 15.49
N TYR A 129 0.71 -19.89 14.18
CA TYR A 129 2.01 -19.64 13.55
C TYR A 129 2.43 -18.18 13.70
N PHE A 130 1.50 -17.25 13.54
CA PHE A 130 1.77 -15.83 13.77
C PHE A 130 2.27 -15.57 15.21
N ARG A 131 1.58 -16.14 16.22
CA ARG A 131 1.98 -16.01 17.62
C ARG A 131 3.36 -16.61 17.92
N LYS A 132 3.72 -17.69 17.23
CA LYS A 132 5.00 -18.38 17.43
C LYS A 132 6.16 -17.69 16.72
N GLN A 133 5.97 -17.19 15.51
CA GLN A 133 7.02 -16.71 14.63
C GLN A 133 7.16 -15.18 14.61
N GLY A 134 6.18 -14.45 15.12
CA GLY A 134 6.08 -13.00 14.96
C GLY A 134 5.77 -12.61 13.51
N ALA A 135 5.72 -11.30 13.26
CA ALA A 135 5.32 -10.78 11.94
C ALA A 135 6.29 -11.19 10.82
N LEU A 136 7.58 -11.00 11.03
CA LEU A 136 8.60 -11.28 10.02
C LEU A 136 8.67 -12.78 9.68
N GLY A 137 8.71 -13.64 10.69
CA GLY A 137 8.76 -15.09 10.51
C GLY A 137 7.47 -15.61 9.83
N PHE A 138 6.31 -15.03 10.16
CA PHE A 138 5.04 -15.38 9.54
C PHE A 138 5.03 -15.04 8.04
N ILE A 139 5.48 -13.85 7.64
CA ILE A 139 5.56 -13.46 6.22
C ILE A 139 6.57 -14.35 5.49
N ASN A 140 7.72 -14.65 6.07
CA ASN A 140 8.70 -15.57 5.47
C ASN A 140 8.13 -16.98 5.27
N SER A 141 7.33 -17.48 6.21
CA SER A 141 6.65 -18.77 6.05
C SER A 141 5.52 -18.68 5.01
N PHE A 142 4.82 -17.56 4.92
CA PHE A 142 3.79 -17.33 3.91
C PHE A 142 4.37 -17.34 2.49
N VAL A 143 5.41 -16.56 2.21
CA VAL A 143 6.00 -16.48 0.85
C VAL A 143 6.56 -17.82 0.35
N ASN A 144 6.91 -18.73 1.26
CA ASN A 144 7.34 -20.10 0.94
C ASN A 144 6.17 -21.11 0.90
N ASN A 145 4.92 -20.65 0.93
CA ASN A 145 3.71 -21.48 0.95
C ASN A 145 3.72 -22.56 2.06
N ALA A 146 4.29 -22.22 3.22
CA ALA A 146 4.53 -23.14 4.32
C ALA A 146 3.51 -23.02 5.47
N LEU A 147 2.42 -22.23 5.30
CA LEU A 147 1.44 -21.98 6.34
C LEU A 147 0.08 -22.60 6.02
N PRO A 148 -0.46 -23.46 6.91
CA PRO A 148 -1.83 -23.93 6.77
C PRO A 148 -2.82 -22.78 6.98
N GLY A 149 -3.97 -22.88 6.33
CA GLY A 149 -5.01 -21.86 6.41
C GLY A 149 -4.72 -20.56 5.66
N MET A 150 -3.66 -20.53 4.86
CA MET A 150 -3.30 -19.38 4.00
C MET A 150 -3.58 -19.70 2.53
N LYS A 151 -3.88 -18.65 1.76
CA LYS A 151 -3.86 -18.73 0.29
C LYS A 151 -2.44 -19.04 -0.19
N HIS A 152 -2.36 -19.61 -1.40
CA HIS A 152 -1.07 -19.64 -2.09
C HIS A 152 -0.56 -18.19 -2.27
N PRO A 153 0.74 -17.91 -2.06
CA PRO A 153 1.29 -16.54 -2.10
C PRO A 153 0.94 -15.80 -3.40
N ILE A 154 1.10 -16.47 -4.55
CA ILE A 154 0.77 -15.90 -5.87
C ILE A 154 -0.72 -15.50 -5.91
N THR A 155 -1.64 -16.39 -5.51
CA THR A 155 -3.07 -16.11 -5.51
C THR A 155 -3.43 -14.94 -4.59
N GLY A 156 -2.88 -14.93 -3.38
CA GLY A 156 -3.16 -13.85 -2.42
C GLY A 156 -2.67 -12.49 -2.90
N VAL A 157 -1.50 -12.45 -3.54
CA VAL A 157 -0.94 -11.21 -4.12
C VAL A 157 -1.71 -10.81 -5.37
N PHE A 158 -2.07 -11.75 -6.22
CA PHE A 158 -2.88 -11.50 -7.42
C PHE A 158 -4.20 -10.80 -7.08
N ASP A 159 -4.93 -11.27 -6.06
CA ASP A 159 -6.20 -10.65 -5.63
C ASP A 159 -6.04 -9.16 -5.27
N VAL A 160 -4.92 -8.79 -4.63
CA VAL A 160 -4.65 -7.38 -4.28
C VAL A 160 -4.22 -6.58 -5.51
N LEU A 161 -3.38 -7.14 -6.37
CA LEU A 161 -2.97 -6.47 -7.61
C LEU A 161 -4.16 -6.22 -8.53
N GLU A 162 -5.08 -7.18 -8.66
CA GLU A 162 -6.32 -7.02 -9.41
C GLU A 162 -7.22 -5.93 -8.82
N LEU A 163 -7.35 -5.86 -7.48
CA LEU A 163 -8.03 -4.76 -6.81
C LEU A 163 -7.40 -3.41 -7.17
N LEU A 164 -6.05 -3.30 -7.12
CA LEU A 164 -5.35 -2.07 -7.48
C LEU A 164 -5.56 -1.72 -8.96
N TYR A 165 -5.57 -2.68 -9.86
CA TYR A 165 -5.87 -2.49 -11.28
C TYR A 165 -7.27 -1.89 -11.49
N HIS A 166 -8.30 -2.43 -10.83
CA HIS A 166 -9.68 -1.95 -10.97
C HIS A 166 -9.96 -0.62 -10.26
N THR A 167 -9.05 -0.14 -9.44
CA THR A 167 -9.17 1.15 -8.75
C THR A 167 -8.35 2.27 -9.39
N HIS A 168 -7.88 2.06 -10.62
CA HIS A 168 -7.16 3.08 -11.37
C HIS A 168 -7.99 4.33 -11.61
N PRO A 169 -7.38 5.52 -11.54
CA PRO A 169 -8.04 6.74 -11.98
C PRO A 169 -8.27 6.68 -13.50
N THR A 170 -9.43 7.15 -13.93
CA THR A 170 -9.81 7.15 -15.34
C THR A 170 -9.49 8.45 -16.06
N GLN A 171 -9.11 9.49 -15.32
CA GLN A 171 -8.79 10.80 -15.87
C GLN A 171 -7.28 11.01 -15.96
N GLN A 172 -6.85 11.85 -16.90
CA GLN A 172 -5.47 12.28 -16.99
C GLN A 172 -4.99 12.91 -15.68
N ASN A 173 -3.73 12.79 -15.38
CA ASN A 173 -3.09 13.26 -14.15
C ASN A 173 -3.71 12.65 -12.87
N GLY A 174 -4.38 11.49 -13.00
CA GLY A 174 -5.00 10.82 -11.89
C GLY A 174 -3.99 10.08 -11.01
N LEU A 175 -4.22 10.15 -9.70
CA LEU A 175 -3.60 9.34 -8.68
C LEU A 175 -4.69 8.63 -7.89
N SER A 176 -4.61 7.31 -7.76
CA SER A 176 -5.39 6.58 -6.77
C SER A 176 -4.57 6.42 -5.49
N LEU A 177 -5.22 6.53 -4.35
CA LEU A 177 -4.62 6.28 -3.05
C LEU A 177 -5.16 4.96 -2.50
N ALA A 178 -4.26 4.05 -2.11
CA ALA A 178 -4.59 2.80 -1.45
C ALA A 178 -3.82 2.70 -0.13
N VAL A 179 -4.53 2.71 1.00
CA VAL A 179 -3.90 2.72 2.33
C VAL A 179 -4.10 1.37 3.03
N SER A 180 -2.99 0.77 3.46
CA SER A 180 -2.97 -0.56 4.06
C SER A 180 -1.96 -0.67 5.21
N HIS A 181 -1.48 -1.87 5.47
CA HIS A 181 -0.62 -2.24 6.59
C HIS A 181 0.72 -2.79 6.10
N ASP A 182 1.71 -2.76 6.98
CA ASP A 182 3.07 -3.22 6.73
C ASP A 182 3.15 -4.67 6.21
N LYS A 183 2.43 -5.60 6.84
CA LYS A 183 2.48 -7.03 6.48
C LYS A 183 1.91 -7.30 5.09
N ILE A 184 0.86 -6.57 4.70
CA ILE A 184 0.26 -6.69 3.37
C ILE A 184 1.27 -6.23 2.32
N ILE A 185 1.86 -5.05 2.51
CA ILE A 185 2.85 -4.49 1.59
C ILE A 185 4.12 -5.35 1.55
N ALA A 186 4.62 -5.78 2.71
CA ALA A 186 5.80 -6.64 2.79
C ALA A 186 5.59 -7.99 2.06
N ALA A 187 4.42 -8.61 2.23
CA ALA A 187 4.10 -9.86 1.55
C ALA A 187 4.01 -9.67 0.03
N ILE A 188 3.34 -8.61 -0.43
CA ILE A 188 3.23 -8.30 -1.86
C ILE A 188 4.61 -8.07 -2.46
N LEU A 189 5.43 -7.20 -1.85
CA LEU A 189 6.78 -6.91 -2.32
C LEU A 189 7.66 -8.15 -2.37
N ALA A 190 7.63 -9.00 -1.33
CA ALA A 190 8.40 -10.24 -1.32
C ALA A 190 8.04 -11.14 -2.50
N VAL A 191 6.74 -11.31 -2.78
CA VAL A 191 6.26 -12.22 -3.82
C VAL A 191 6.51 -11.65 -5.23
N ILE A 192 6.23 -10.36 -5.49
CA ILE A 192 6.48 -9.77 -6.82
C ILE A 192 7.97 -9.65 -7.14
N LEU A 193 8.82 -9.43 -6.12
CA LEU A 193 10.29 -9.41 -6.26
C LEU A 193 10.90 -10.83 -6.31
N GLY A 194 10.10 -11.88 -6.11
CA GLY A 194 10.59 -13.26 -6.09
C GLY A 194 11.51 -13.58 -4.91
N LYS A 195 11.35 -12.90 -3.78
CA LYS A 195 12.14 -13.14 -2.56
C LYS A 195 11.57 -14.33 -1.79
N ASN A 196 12.41 -15.31 -1.51
CA ASN A 196 12.06 -16.44 -0.63
C ASN A 196 12.19 -16.08 0.86
N GLN A 197 12.91 -15.02 1.17
CA GLN A 197 13.13 -14.52 2.51
C GLN A 197 13.24 -12.99 2.48
N ILE A 198 12.61 -12.34 3.46
CA ILE A 198 12.76 -10.91 3.74
C ILE A 198 13.38 -10.72 5.12
N GLU A 199 14.06 -9.60 5.28
CA GLU A 199 14.70 -9.18 6.52
C GLU A 199 13.99 -7.94 7.09
N GLN A 200 14.40 -7.52 8.30
CA GLN A 200 13.83 -6.32 8.91
C GLN A 200 14.08 -5.06 8.07
N THR A 201 15.16 -5.02 7.31
CA THR A 201 15.51 -3.94 6.38
C THR A 201 14.58 -3.88 5.17
N ASP A 202 13.92 -4.99 4.81
CA ASP A 202 12.91 -5.04 3.74
C ASP A 202 11.53 -4.55 4.22
N TRP A 203 11.34 -4.44 5.54
CA TRP A 203 10.05 -4.09 6.13
C TRP A 203 9.66 -2.64 5.80
N PRO A 204 8.43 -2.39 5.32
CA PRO A 204 7.99 -1.03 5.01
C PRO A 204 7.94 -0.14 6.25
N ALA A 205 8.53 1.04 6.18
CA ALA A 205 8.39 2.06 7.21
C ALA A 205 6.97 2.64 7.25
N MET A 206 6.63 3.43 8.27
CA MET A 206 5.38 4.18 8.30
C MET A 206 5.32 5.14 7.11
N MET A 207 4.19 5.24 6.44
CA MET A 207 3.97 6.02 5.22
C MET A 207 4.80 5.59 4.00
N GLU A 208 5.67 4.58 4.14
CA GLU A 208 6.37 4.02 2.99
C GLU A 208 5.39 3.22 2.12
N GLY A 209 5.52 3.37 0.82
CA GLY A 209 4.66 2.73 -0.15
C GLY A 209 5.32 2.59 -1.51
N LEU A 210 4.60 2.00 -2.44
CA LEU A 210 5.02 1.86 -3.83
C LEU A 210 4.03 2.60 -4.74
N PHE A 211 4.55 3.26 -5.77
CA PHE A 211 3.75 3.76 -6.87
C PHE A 211 3.61 2.66 -7.90
N VAL A 212 2.37 2.33 -8.26
CA VAL A 212 2.03 1.16 -9.08
C VAL A 212 1.21 1.61 -10.28
N TRP A 213 1.49 1.06 -11.44
CA TRP A 213 0.64 1.19 -12.63
C TRP A 213 0.71 -0.06 -13.50
N PHE A 214 -0.23 -0.16 -14.42
CA PHE A 214 -0.33 -1.29 -15.32
C PHE A 214 -0.39 -0.79 -16.76
N GLU A 215 0.33 -1.46 -17.65
CA GLU A 215 0.33 -1.16 -19.09
C GLU A 215 -0.10 -2.41 -19.86
N GLY A 216 -1.23 -2.34 -20.53
CA GLY A 216 -1.83 -3.45 -21.28
C GLY A 216 -3.31 -3.23 -21.55
N GLU A 217 -3.93 -4.12 -22.31
CA GLU A 217 -5.36 -4.03 -22.68
C GLU A 217 -6.27 -4.48 -21.53
N ASP A 218 -5.83 -5.48 -20.77
CA ASP A 218 -6.52 -6.00 -19.60
C ASP A 218 -5.50 -6.37 -18.50
N PHE A 219 -6.01 -6.72 -17.32
CA PHE A 219 -5.17 -6.99 -16.16
C PHE A 219 -4.20 -8.15 -16.40
N VAL A 220 -4.68 -9.27 -16.93
CA VAL A 220 -3.87 -10.49 -17.07
C VAL A 220 -2.78 -10.34 -18.12
N GLU A 221 -3.07 -9.63 -19.21
CA GLU A 221 -2.12 -9.38 -20.31
C GLU A 221 -1.29 -8.09 -20.10
N SER A 222 -1.39 -7.48 -18.90
CA SER A 222 -0.66 -6.26 -18.59
C SER A 222 0.74 -6.51 -18.03
N GLN A 223 1.57 -5.47 -18.13
CA GLN A 223 2.79 -5.33 -17.37
C GLN A 223 2.50 -4.50 -16.12
N LEU A 224 2.70 -5.10 -14.94
CA LEU A 224 2.76 -4.39 -13.69
C LEU A 224 4.10 -3.65 -13.62
N LYS A 225 4.05 -2.34 -13.39
CA LYS A 225 5.22 -1.50 -13.11
C LYS A 225 5.08 -0.87 -11.74
N TRP A 226 6.16 -0.81 -10.99
CA TRP A 226 6.14 -0.16 -9.69
C TRP A 226 7.49 0.46 -9.33
N ILE A 227 7.43 1.54 -8.57
CA ILE A 227 8.60 2.18 -7.97
C ILE A 227 8.64 1.79 -6.50
N TRP A 228 9.74 1.21 -6.07
CA TRP A 228 10.03 0.87 -4.69
C TRP A 228 11.44 1.28 -4.33
N ARG A 229 11.59 2.12 -3.30
CA ARG A 229 12.88 2.59 -2.79
C ARG A 229 13.84 3.12 -3.86
N GLY A 230 13.30 3.94 -4.78
CA GLY A 230 14.08 4.57 -5.84
C GLY A 230 14.37 3.68 -7.04
N GLU A 231 13.81 2.48 -7.10
CA GLU A 231 13.99 1.55 -8.21
C GLU A 231 12.67 1.31 -8.95
N LEU A 232 12.71 1.42 -10.29
CA LEU A 232 11.61 1.03 -11.17
C LEU A 232 11.72 -0.48 -11.46
N ASN A 233 10.64 -1.19 -11.19
CA ASN A 233 10.52 -2.62 -11.42
C ASN A 233 9.40 -2.92 -12.40
N ILE A 234 9.51 -4.05 -13.11
CA ILE A 234 8.53 -4.49 -14.12
C ILE A 234 8.28 -5.98 -13.96
N LEU A 235 7.02 -6.39 -14.06
CA LEU A 235 6.57 -7.77 -13.99
C LEU A 235 5.45 -8.01 -15.00
N ASP A 236 5.55 -9.05 -15.79
CA ASP A 236 4.48 -9.54 -16.64
C ASP A 236 3.46 -10.31 -15.77
N VAL A 237 2.20 -9.83 -15.72
CA VAL A 237 1.17 -10.40 -14.84
C VAL A 237 0.85 -11.84 -15.21
N LYS A 238 0.81 -12.16 -16.49
CA LYS A 238 0.55 -13.53 -16.98
C LYS A 238 1.67 -14.48 -16.58
N GLN A 239 2.93 -14.07 -16.76
CA GLN A 239 4.07 -14.89 -16.33
C GLN A 239 4.14 -15.04 -14.81
N PHE A 240 3.72 -14.02 -14.06
CA PHE A 240 3.62 -14.09 -12.61
C PHE A 240 2.66 -15.16 -12.14
N LEU A 241 1.51 -15.34 -12.79
CA LEU A 241 0.53 -16.38 -12.46
C LEU A 241 1.04 -17.82 -12.67
N HIS A 242 2.07 -17.99 -13.48
CA HIS A 242 2.64 -19.31 -13.80
C HIS A 242 3.90 -19.64 -12.99
N ARG A 243 4.28 -18.80 -12.00
CA ARG A 243 5.35 -19.06 -11.05
C ARG A 243 4.86 -19.98 -9.91
#